data_dec82e9ec9f6c023ac2471c128d71cc1
#
_entry.id   dec82e9ec9f6c023ac2471c128d71cc1
#
_cell.length_a   1.000
_cell.length_b   1.000
_cell.length_c   1.000
_cell.angle_alpha   90.00
_cell.angle_beta   90.00
_cell.angle_gamma   90.00
#
_symmetry.space_group_name_H-M   'P 1'
#
loop_
_entity.id
_entity.type
_entity.pdbx_description
1 polymer ?
#
loop_
_entity_poly.entity_id
_entity_poly.type
_entity_poly.pdbx_seq_one_letter_code
_entity_poly.pdbx_strand_id
1 'polypeptide(L)'
;KMMAKATKPVKTAAKKAVGKAPPAPRVAPRVNGGSKPTAAPAPNLSAPAPAPGTQPSLKILGQYTKDFSFENPNAPQSLAPQQQQPDINIAVNVNAKNLGPNDFEVELHLDAKATGDGKVVFAAELLYAGIFRLENFPQNVLHAAVLIECPRMLFPFARQIMAEATRNGGFPPLMLDPIDFAA
;
A
#
# COMPACT_ATOMS: atom_id res chain seq x y z
N LYS A 1 55.01 -27.77 -1.60
CA LYS A 1 55.05 -28.23 -3.00
C LYS A 1 53.67 -28.73 -3.37
N MET A 2 52.91 -27.86 -4.05
CA MET A 2 51.86 -28.20 -5.06
C MET A 2 51.06 -26.90 -5.29
N MET A 3 51.26 -26.43 -6.28
CA MET A 3 50.87 -25.73 -7.50
C MET A 3 49.42 -25.27 -7.50
N ALA A 4 49.29 -23.94 -7.61
CA ALA A 4 48.09 -23.23 -7.98
C ALA A 4 47.73 -23.53 -9.44
N LYS A 5 46.41 -23.75 -9.74
CA LYS A 5 45.86 -23.85 -11.07
C LYS A 5 44.90 -22.70 -11.32
N ALA A 6 45.36 -21.74 -12.12
CA ALA A 6 44.61 -20.60 -12.57
C ALA A 6 43.60 -21.03 -13.65
N THR A 7 42.33 -20.62 -13.52
CA THR A 7 41.32 -20.73 -14.57
C THR A 7 40.98 -19.34 -15.10
N LYS A 8 41.07 -19.21 -16.45
CA LYS A 8 40.85 -17.99 -17.23
C LYS A 8 39.38 -17.55 -17.26
N PRO A 9 39.08 -16.25 -17.39
CA PRO A 9 37.73 -15.75 -17.59
C PRO A 9 37.30 -15.85 -19.05
N VAL A 10 36.08 -16.36 -19.27
CA VAL A 10 35.40 -16.40 -20.57
C VAL A 10 34.74 -15.04 -20.82
N LYS A 11 35.17 -14.36 -21.88
CA LYS A 11 34.51 -13.18 -22.43
C LYS A 11 33.31 -13.62 -23.28
N THR A 12 32.09 -13.24 -22.89
CA THR A 12 30.90 -13.34 -23.73
C THR A 12 30.55 -11.97 -24.29
N ALA A 13 30.60 -11.87 -25.63
CA ALA A 13 30.30 -10.63 -26.35
C ALA A 13 28.80 -10.41 -26.46
N ALA A 14 28.33 -9.22 -26.04
CA ALA A 14 26.95 -8.78 -26.20
C ALA A 14 26.72 -8.31 -27.65
N LYS A 15 25.79 -8.96 -28.35
CA LYS A 15 25.35 -8.63 -29.72
C LYS A 15 24.24 -7.57 -29.64
N LYS A 16 24.54 -6.38 -30.18
CA LYS A 16 23.66 -5.20 -30.27
C LYS A 16 22.60 -5.44 -31.34
N ALA A 17 21.33 -5.56 -30.98
CA ALA A 17 20.20 -5.56 -31.92
C ALA A 17 19.63 -4.14 -32.04
N VAL A 18 19.77 -3.59 -33.26
CA VAL A 18 19.16 -2.33 -33.67
C VAL A 18 17.70 -2.60 -34.06
N GLY A 19 16.76 -2.16 -33.26
CA GLY A 19 15.33 -2.19 -33.54
C GLY A 19 14.90 -0.92 -34.30
N LYS A 20 14.38 -1.15 -35.51
CA LYS A 20 13.90 -0.18 -36.48
C LYS A 20 12.56 0.44 -36.00
N ALA A 21 12.46 1.78 -35.99
CA ALA A 21 11.25 2.53 -35.64
C ALA A 21 10.14 2.33 -36.70
N PRO A 22 8.84 2.30 -36.29
CA PRO A 22 7.73 2.26 -37.23
C PRO A 22 7.46 3.64 -37.86
N PRO A 23 6.94 3.69 -39.12
CA PRO A 23 6.71 4.93 -39.83
C PRO A 23 5.43 5.63 -39.37
N ALA A 24 5.46 6.98 -39.45
CA ALA A 24 4.35 7.87 -39.13
C ALA A 24 3.16 7.70 -40.08
N PRO A 25 1.91 7.92 -39.65
CA PRO A 25 0.73 7.84 -40.51
C PRO A 25 0.63 9.08 -41.44
N ARG A 26 0.38 8.76 -42.71
CA ARG A 26 0.14 9.75 -43.78
C ARG A 26 -1.18 10.50 -43.55
N VAL A 27 -1.12 11.81 -43.66
CA VAL A 27 -2.27 12.73 -43.71
C VAL A 27 -2.97 12.56 -45.06
N ALA A 28 -4.26 12.27 -45.07
CA ALA A 28 -5.12 12.28 -46.25
C ALA A 28 -5.79 13.67 -46.44
N PRO A 29 -6.12 14.08 -47.67
CA PRO A 29 -6.52 15.45 -47.96
C PRO A 29 -7.97 15.76 -47.54
N ARG A 30 -8.15 16.97 -47.05
CA ARG A 30 -9.44 17.58 -46.73
C ARG A 30 -10.37 17.62 -47.95
N VAL A 31 -11.56 17.09 -47.85
CA VAL A 31 -12.69 17.38 -48.72
C VAL A 31 -13.59 18.38 -48.01
N ASN A 32 -13.74 19.56 -48.64
CA ASN A 32 -14.59 20.64 -48.20
C ASN A 32 -16.02 20.35 -48.72
N GLY A 33 -16.98 20.11 -47.85
CA GLY A 33 -18.38 19.96 -48.20
C GLY A 33 -19.23 20.51 -47.07
N GLY A 34 -19.71 21.72 -47.20
CA GLY A 34 -20.55 22.40 -46.24
C GLY A 34 -21.93 21.76 -46.12
N SER A 35 -22.30 21.50 -44.90
CA SER A 35 -23.71 21.42 -44.47
C SER A 35 -23.73 21.76 -42.97
N LYS A 36 -24.37 22.88 -42.67
CA LYS A 36 -24.61 23.38 -41.33
C LYS A 36 -25.68 22.51 -40.65
N PRO A 37 -25.35 21.73 -39.58
CA PRO A 37 -26.40 21.16 -38.78
C PRO A 37 -26.87 22.20 -37.75
N THR A 38 -28.17 22.47 -37.80
CA THR A 38 -28.91 23.21 -36.77
C THR A 38 -28.67 22.55 -35.41
N ALA A 39 -28.00 23.25 -34.51
CA ALA A 39 -27.80 22.79 -33.15
C ALA A 39 -29.14 22.76 -32.39
N ALA A 40 -29.57 21.59 -32.01
CA ALA A 40 -30.60 21.45 -30.98
C ALA A 40 -30.03 21.95 -29.65
N PRO A 41 -30.79 22.67 -28.80
CA PRO A 41 -30.31 23.11 -27.51
C PRO A 41 -30.02 21.90 -26.63
N ALA A 42 -28.76 21.74 -26.25
CA ALA A 42 -28.35 20.78 -25.24
C ALA A 42 -29.08 21.09 -23.91
N PRO A 43 -29.63 20.07 -23.20
CA PRO A 43 -30.21 20.31 -21.91
C PRO A 43 -29.09 20.82 -20.97
N ASN A 44 -29.31 22.00 -20.43
CA ASN A 44 -28.44 22.64 -19.46
C ASN A 44 -28.53 21.90 -18.12
N LEU A 45 -27.74 20.83 -17.96
CA LEU A 45 -27.53 20.11 -16.71
C LEU A 45 -26.41 20.80 -15.89
N SER A 46 -26.53 22.11 -15.73
CA SER A 46 -25.77 22.82 -14.71
C SER A 46 -26.46 22.54 -13.36
N ALA A 47 -26.17 21.40 -12.79
CA ALA A 47 -26.33 21.27 -11.33
C ALA A 47 -25.46 22.37 -10.70
N PRO A 48 -26.01 23.17 -9.75
CA PRO A 48 -25.22 24.20 -9.08
C PRO A 48 -24.02 23.51 -8.43
N ALA A 49 -22.81 24.00 -8.73
CA ALA A 49 -21.62 23.56 -8.05
C ALA A 49 -21.81 23.78 -6.55
N PRO A 50 -21.55 22.78 -5.69
CA PRO A 50 -21.69 22.97 -4.24
C PRO A 50 -20.80 24.12 -3.81
N ALA A 51 -21.33 24.97 -2.94
CA ALA A 51 -20.61 26.12 -2.42
C ALA A 51 -19.29 25.69 -1.77
N PRO A 52 -18.17 26.47 -1.92
CA PRO A 52 -16.92 26.17 -1.26
C PRO A 52 -17.15 26.05 0.25
N GLY A 53 -16.81 24.87 0.84
CA GLY A 53 -16.95 24.63 2.27
C GLY A 53 -18.03 23.64 2.70
N THR A 54 -18.89 23.15 1.80
CA THR A 54 -19.97 22.19 2.11
C THR A 54 -19.65 20.73 1.77
N GLN A 55 -18.54 20.47 1.10
CA GLN A 55 -18.16 19.10 0.77
C GLN A 55 -17.44 18.41 1.94
N PRO A 56 -17.70 17.11 2.20
CA PRO A 56 -16.93 16.34 3.15
C PRO A 56 -15.45 16.39 2.82
N SER A 57 -14.61 16.63 3.81
CA SER A 57 -13.17 16.73 3.65
C SER A 57 -12.48 15.88 4.73
N LEU A 58 -11.57 15.00 4.31
CA LEU A 58 -10.73 14.20 5.19
C LEU A 58 -9.27 14.58 4.95
N LYS A 59 -8.56 14.96 6.02
CA LYS A 59 -7.15 15.36 5.99
C LYS A 59 -6.37 14.57 7.02
N ILE A 60 -5.20 14.09 6.64
CA ILE A 60 -4.21 13.50 7.54
C ILE A 60 -3.38 14.63 8.10
N LEU A 61 -3.40 14.82 9.43
CA LEU A 61 -2.59 15.83 10.12
C LEU A 61 -1.21 15.30 10.50
N GLY A 62 -1.12 13.99 10.76
CA GLY A 62 0.12 13.32 11.08
C GLY A 62 -0.06 11.81 11.15
N GLN A 63 1.03 11.07 10.94
CA GLN A 63 1.09 9.61 11.08
C GLN A 63 2.34 9.24 11.84
N TYR A 64 2.28 8.21 12.68
CA TYR A 64 3.40 7.79 13.51
C TYR A 64 3.26 6.35 14.00
N THR A 65 4.40 5.71 14.24
CA THR A 65 4.46 4.45 14.99
C THR A 65 4.30 4.79 16.46
N LYS A 66 3.28 4.21 17.09
CA LYS A 66 2.99 4.41 18.52
C LYS A 66 3.69 3.35 19.36
N ASP A 67 3.71 2.11 18.85
CA ASP A 67 4.44 1.01 19.46
C ASP A 67 4.86 0.01 18.37
N PHE A 68 6.00 -0.66 18.59
CA PHE A 68 6.49 -1.66 17.66
C PHE A 68 7.39 -2.66 18.38
N SER A 69 7.13 -3.94 18.19
CA SER A 69 8.01 -5.02 18.62
C SER A 69 8.25 -6.03 17.50
N PHE A 70 9.44 -6.60 17.47
CA PHE A 70 9.80 -7.73 16.64
C PHE A 70 10.64 -8.71 17.44
N GLU A 71 10.20 -9.96 17.48
CA GLU A 71 10.83 -11.02 18.25
C GLU A 71 11.21 -12.20 17.36
N ASN A 72 12.42 -12.70 17.52
CA ASN A 72 12.91 -13.94 16.95
C ASN A 72 13.48 -14.82 18.06
N PRO A 73 12.61 -15.49 18.83
CA PRO A 73 13.03 -16.17 20.08
C PRO A 73 13.90 -17.40 19.85
N ASN A 74 13.89 -17.95 18.64
CA ASN A 74 14.65 -19.16 18.31
C ASN A 74 15.83 -18.87 17.35
N ALA A 75 16.29 -17.61 17.25
CA ALA A 75 17.49 -17.29 16.49
C ALA A 75 18.75 -17.91 17.17
N PRO A 76 19.73 -18.37 16.38
CA PRO A 76 19.82 -18.35 14.91
C PRO A 76 19.12 -19.56 14.23
N GLN A 77 18.63 -20.54 14.97
CA GLN A 77 18.07 -21.79 14.43
C GLN A 77 16.84 -21.55 13.53
N SER A 78 16.02 -20.56 13.86
CA SER A 78 14.86 -20.13 13.06
C SER A 78 15.21 -19.62 11.66
N LEU A 79 16.48 -19.22 11.44
CA LEU A 79 17.00 -18.74 10.16
C LEU A 79 17.55 -19.87 9.27
N ALA A 80 17.66 -21.10 9.81
CA ALA A 80 18.07 -22.25 9.00
C ALA A 80 17.00 -22.61 7.97
N PRO A 81 17.38 -23.20 6.81
CA PRO A 81 16.41 -23.68 5.84
C PRO A 81 15.39 -24.61 6.48
N GLN A 82 14.12 -24.23 6.42
CA GLN A 82 13.03 -25.04 6.95
C GLN A 82 12.49 -25.96 5.87
N GLN A 83 12.07 -27.17 6.24
CA GLN A 83 11.50 -28.14 5.30
C GLN A 83 10.09 -27.76 4.85
N GLN A 84 9.38 -26.99 5.66
CA GLN A 84 8.03 -26.49 5.38
C GLN A 84 7.98 -24.99 5.61
N GLN A 85 7.11 -24.31 4.86
CA GLN A 85 6.85 -22.89 5.09
C GLN A 85 6.15 -22.73 6.45
N PRO A 86 6.53 -21.72 7.27
CA PRO A 86 5.85 -21.46 8.53
C PRO A 86 4.41 -21.01 8.27
N ASP A 87 3.53 -21.42 9.17
CA ASP A 87 2.16 -20.91 9.21
C ASP A 87 2.17 -19.51 9.83
N ILE A 88 1.55 -18.54 9.14
CA ILE A 88 1.53 -17.14 9.56
C ILE A 88 0.10 -16.77 9.92
N ASN A 89 -0.11 -16.47 11.19
CA ASN A 89 -1.38 -15.92 11.69
C ASN A 89 -1.25 -14.40 11.78
N ILE A 90 -2.26 -13.69 11.26
CA ILE A 90 -2.31 -12.23 11.26
C ILE A 90 -3.62 -11.79 11.90
N ALA A 91 -3.54 -10.93 12.91
CA ALA A 91 -4.67 -10.25 13.50
C ALA A 91 -4.58 -8.75 13.21
N VAL A 92 -5.73 -8.13 12.91
CA VAL A 92 -5.84 -6.71 12.62
C VAL A 92 -6.98 -6.12 13.46
N ASN A 93 -6.68 -5.04 14.17
CA ASN A 93 -7.67 -4.31 14.96
C ASN A 93 -7.57 -2.82 14.67
N VAL A 94 -8.71 -2.15 14.66
CA VAL A 94 -8.80 -0.70 14.50
C VAL A 94 -9.45 -0.11 15.75
N ASN A 95 -8.85 0.95 16.26
CA ASN A 95 -9.40 1.75 17.35
C ASN A 95 -9.41 3.22 16.94
N ALA A 96 -10.44 3.96 17.36
CA ALA A 96 -10.55 5.37 17.08
C ALA A 96 -10.87 6.14 18.37
N LYS A 97 -10.19 7.26 18.55
CA LYS A 97 -10.35 8.15 19.69
C LYS A 97 -10.64 9.57 19.20
N ASN A 98 -11.67 10.17 19.75
CA ASN A 98 -11.99 11.57 19.48
C ASN A 98 -11.00 12.48 20.23
N LEU A 99 -10.36 13.42 19.52
CA LEU A 99 -9.44 14.41 20.07
C LEU A 99 -10.06 15.82 20.14
N GLY A 100 -11.16 16.03 19.40
CA GLY A 100 -11.83 17.33 19.31
C GLY A 100 -13.06 17.27 18.40
N PRO A 101 -13.68 18.39 18.07
CA PRO A 101 -14.94 18.41 17.31
C PRO A 101 -14.85 17.69 15.95
N ASN A 102 -13.69 17.78 15.29
CA ASN A 102 -13.46 17.23 13.96
C ASN A 102 -12.18 16.39 13.87
N ASP A 103 -11.44 16.23 14.98
CA ASP A 103 -10.14 15.57 15.00
C ASP A 103 -10.23 14.21 15.69
N PHE A 104 -9.66 13.19 15.05
CA PHE A 104 -9.68 11.81 15.51
C PHE A 104 -8.28 11.21 15.43
N GLU A 105 -7.86 10.53 16.49
CA GLU A 105 -6.75 9.58 16.43
C GLU A 105 -7.31 8.23 16.02
N VAL A 106 -6.75 7.65 14.95
CA VAL A 106 -7.09 6.29 14.52
C VAL A 106 -5.84 5.43 14.64
N GLU A 107 -5.98 4.32 15.35
CA GLU A 107 -4.93 3.35 15.63
C GLU A 107 -5.22 2.08 14.84
N LEU A 108 -4.22 1.63 14.08
CA LEU A 108 -4.20 0.35 13.38
C LEU A 108 -3.22 -0.58 14.10
N HIS A 109 -3.74 -1.61 14.72
CA HIS A 109 -2.95 -2.64 15.39
C HIS A 109 -2.82 -3.85 14.48
N LEU A 110 -1.59 -4.21 14.15
CA LEU A 110 -1.22 -5.39 13.37
C LEU A 110 -0.41 -6.33 14.27
N ASP A 111 -0.85 -7.57 14.36
CA ASP A 111 -0.16 -8.65 15.05
C ASP A 111 0.09 -9.79 14.05
N ALA A 112 1.35 -10.18 13.87
CA ALA A 112 1.75 -11.25 12.97
C ALA A 112 2.64 -12.25 13.72
N LYS A 113 2.21 -13.52 13.75
CA LYS A 113 2.94 -14.61 14.39
C LYS A 113 3.17 -15.74 13.40
N ALA A 114 4.43 -16.05 13.15
CA ALA A 114 4.84 -17.18 12.34
C ALA A 114 5.21 -18.37 13.22
N THR A 115 4.68 -19.56 12.91
CA THR A 115 4.96 -20.80 13.61
C THR A 115 5.41 -21.89 12.64
N GLY A 116 6.46 -22.61 12.98
CA GLY A 116 6.99 -23.74 12.23
C GLY A 116 7.44 -24.84 13.20
N ASP A 117 7.11 -26.10 12.91
CA ASP A 117 7.44 -27.27 13.75
C ASP A 117 7.04 -27.10 15.22
N GLY A 118 5.89 -26.46 15.46
CA GLY A 118 5.35 -26.21 16.80
C GLY A 118 6.08 -25.13 17.59
N LYS A 119 7.01 -24.39 16.97
CA LYS A 119 7.78 -23.29 17.60
C LYS A 119 7.47 -21.96 16.93
N VAL A 120 7.62 -20.88 17.70
CA VAL A 120 7.53 -19.52 17.17
C VAL A 120 8.77 -19.24 16.32
N VAL A 121 8.58 -18.94 15.05
CA VAL A 121 9.66 -18.54 14.14
C VAL A 121 9.95 -17.06 14.33
N PHE A 122 8.92 -16.22 14.27
CA PHE A 122 8.97 -14.82 14.66
C PHE A 122 7.60 -14.35 15.16
N ALA A 123 7.60 -13.28 15.92
CA ALA A 123 6.40 -12.51 16.24
C ALA A 123 6.68 -11.03 16.00
N ALA A 124 5.71 -10.30 15.45
CA ALA A 124 5.80 -8.88 15.20
C ALA A 124 4.48 -8.20 15.56
N GLU A 125 4.56 -7.18 16.39
CA GLU A 125 3.42 -6.35 16.76
C GLU A 125 3.69 -4.91 16.37
N LEU A 126 2.70 -4.25 15.77
CA LEU A 126 2.78 -2.87 15.36
C LEU A 126 1.50 -2.13 15.73
N LEU A 127 1.64 -1.05 16.48
CA LEU A 127 0.60 -0.06 16.69
C LEU A 127 0.95 1.20 15.91
N TYR A 128 0.31 1.37 14.75
CA TYR A 128 0.48 2.50 13.86
C TYR A 128 -0.71 3.44 13.96
N ALA A 129 -0.47 4.71 14.14
CA ALA A 129 -1.53 5.68 14.38
C ALA A 129 -1.47 6.86 13.40
N GLY A 130 -2.62 7.51 13.22
CA GLY A 130 -2.74 8.76 12.49
C GLY A 130 -3.74 9.70 13.14
N ILE A 131 -3.47 10.99 13.01
CA ILE A 131 -4.40 12.04 13.40
C ILE A 131 -5.08 12.54 12.14
N PHE A 132 -6.41 12.48 12.14
CA PHE A 132 -7.26 12.83 11.01
C PHE A 132 -8.20 13.97 11.38
N ARG A 133 -8.39 14.90 10.43
CA ARG A 133 -9.42 15.91 10.50
C ARG A 133 -10.52 15.60 9.49
N LEU A 134 -11.75 15.44 9.98
CA LEU A 134 -12.94 15.17 9.19
C LEU A 134 -13.90 16.36 9.31
N GLU A 135 -14.05 17.12 8.22
CA GLU A 135 -14.91 18.32 8.18
C GLU A 135 -16.11 18.05 7.27
N ASN A 136 -17.29 18.56 7.65
CA ASN A 136 -18.52 18.49 6.87
C ASN A 136 -19.04 17.07 6.60
N PHE A 137 -18.66 16.10 7.42
CA PHE A 137 -19.23 14.74 7.32
C PHE A 137 -20.60 14.69 8.00
N PRO A 138 -21.63 14.13 7.34
CA PRO A 138 -22.90 13.80 8.00
C PRO A 138 -22.65 12.82 9.15
N GLN A 139 -23.38 13.00 10.28
CA GLN A 139 -23.19 12.18 11.48
C GLN A 139 -23.38 10.67 11.23
N ASN A 140 -24.29 10.31 10.34
CA ASN A 140 -24.58 8.91 10.00
C ASN A 140 -23.44 8.22 9.23
N VAL A 141 -22.53 8.95 8.58
CA VAL A 141 -21.39 8.39 7.84
C VAL A 141 -20.04 8.65 8.50
N LEU A 142 -20.01 9.56 9.49
CA LEU A 142 -18.76 9.94 10.17
C LEU A 142 -18.06 8.74 10.82
N HIS A 143 -18.83 7.92 11.53
CA HIS A 143 -18.28 6.73 12.20
C HIS A 143 -17.67 5.74 11.20
N ALA A 144 -18.36 5.48 10.08
CA ALA A 144 -17.83 4.63 9.01
C ALA A 144 -16.58 5.24 8.35
N ALA A 145 -16.57 6.57 8.11
CA ALA A 145 -15.40 7.24 7.56
C ALA A 145 -14.16 7.10 8.48
N VAL A 146 -14.35 7.23 9.79
CA VAL A 146 -13.27 7.09 10.78
C VAL A 146 -12.75 5.65 10.86
N LEU A 147 -13.63 4.63 10.85
CA LEU A 147 -13.23 3.23 11.05
C LEU A 147 -12.89 2.48 9.76
N ILE A 148 -13.21 3.03 8.60
CA ILE A 148 -12.97 2.39 7.30
C ILE A 148 -11.94 3.18 6.50
N GLU A 149 -12.19 4.46 6.23
CA GLU A 149 -11.33 5.25 5.34
C GLU A 149 -10.00 5.62 5.99
N CYS A 150 -10.01 6.00 7.28
CA CYS A 150 -8.77 6.35 7.96
C CYS A 150 -7.78 5.17 8.07
N PRO A 151 -8.16 3.97 8.55
CA PRO A 151 -7.23 2.84 8.59
C PRO A 151 -6.81 2.36 7.20
N ARG A 152 -7.67 2.50 6.18
CA ARG A 152 -7.30 2.24 4.78
C ARG A 152 -6.14 3.12 4.32
N MET A 153 -6.07 4.37 4.78
CA MET A 153 -4.95 5.28 4.49
C MET A 153 -3.69 4.95 5.30
N LEU A 154 -3.81 4.39 6.50
CA LEU A 154 -2.68 3.98 7.34
C LEU A 154 -2.04 2.67 6.89
N PHE A 155 -2.86 1.76 6.37
CA PHE A 155 -2.46 0.38 6.08
C PHE A 155 -1.23 0.25 5.16
N PRO A 156 -1.06 1.01 4.06
CA PRO A 156 0.13 0.89 3.21
C PRO A 156 1.44 1.14 3.95
N PHE A 157 1.45 2.07 4.90
CA PHE A 157 2.62 2.41 5.71
C PHE A 157 2.88 1.34 6.78
N ALA A 158 1.84 0.92 7.47
CA ALA A 158 1.92 -0.16 8.45
C ALA A 158 2.41 -1.48 7.81
N ARG A 159 1.89 -1.83 6.63
CA ARG A 159 2.34 -2.97 5.82
C ARG A 159 3.83 -2.87 5.48
N GLN A 160 4.32 -1.70 5.09
CA GLN A 160 5.73 -1.49 4.80
C GLN A 160 6.61 -1.74 6.03
N ILE A 161 6.22 -1.22 7.20
CA ILE A 161 6.96 -1.41 8.46
C ILE A 161 7.05 -2.91 8.80
N MET A 162 5.95 -3.66 8.68
CA MET A 162 5.92 -5.10 8.93
C MET A 162 6.81 -5.89 7.97
N ALA A 163 6.79 -5.52 6.67
CA ALA A 163 7.65 -6.13 5.66
C ALA A 163 9.14 -5.85 5.90
N GLU A 164 9.49 -4.64 6.33
CA GLU A 164 10.88 -4.27 6.67
C GLU A 164 11.35 -4.94 7.96
N ALA A 165 10.49 -5.05 8.96
CA ALA A 165 10.80 -5.73 10.21
C ALA A 165 11.16 -7.20 9.99
N THR A 166 10.34 -7.93 9.25
CA THR A 166 10.60 -9.35 8.93
C THR A 166 11.87 -9.52 8.10
N ARG A 167 12.09 -8.66 7.11
CA ARG A 167 13.33 -8.67 6.31
C ARG A 167 14.57 -8.41 7.18
N ASN A 168 14.50 -7.42 8.07
CA ASN A 168 15.60 -7.11 8.99
C ASN A 168 15.81 -8.22 10.04
N GLY A 169 14.76 -8.98 10.35
CA GLY A 169 14.81 -10.19 11.17
C GLY A 169 15.45 -11.40 10.49
N GLY A 170 15.84 -11.28 9.20
CA GLY A 170 16.45 -12.36 8.43
C GLY A 170 15.47 -13.27 7.70
N PHE A 171 14.19 -12.89 7.61
CA PHE A 171 13.14 -13.63 6.92
C PHE A 171 12.76 -12.97 5.57
N PRO A 172 12.05 -13.67 4.69
CA PRO A 172 11.37 -13.01 3.57
C PRO A 172 10.43 -11.91 4.07
N PRO A 173 10.32 -10.78 3.35
CA PRO A 173 9.43 -9.70 3.76
C PRO A 173 7.96 -10.18 3.83
N LEU A 174 7.31 -9.92 4.95
CA LEU A 174 5.89 -10.23 5.14
C LEU A 174 5.02 -9.26 4.33
N MET A 175 4.50 -9.75 3.21
CA MET A 175 3.63 -8.99 2.32
C MET A 175 2.17 -9.25 2.69
N LEU A 176 1.58 -8.35 3.50
CA LEU A 176 0.17 -8.42 3.85
C LEU A 176 -0.72 -8.13 2.65
N ASP A 177 -1.77 -8.91 2.45
CA ASP A 177 -2.80 -8.60 1.46
C ASP A 177 -3.63 -7.37 1.85
N PRO A 178 -4.24 -6.66 0.89
CA PRO A 178 -5.17 -5.58 1.20
C PRO A 178 -6.31 -6.04 2.10
N ILE A 179 -6.60 -5.26 3.14
CA ILE A 179 -7.64 -5.56 4.12
C ILE A 179 -8.91 -4.78 3.77
N ASP A 180 -10.05 -5.47 3.84
CA ASP A 180 -11.36 -4.81 3.79
C ASP A 180 -11.78 -4.41 5.20
N PHE A 181 -11.69 -3.11 5.49
CA PHE A 181 -12.09 -2.54 6.77
C PHE A 181 -13.62 -2.33 6.90
N ALA A 182 -14.39 -2.66 5.85
CA ALA A 182 -15.84 -2.56 5.86
C ALA A 182 -16.54 -3.90 6.16
N ALA A 183 -15.77 -5.00 6.28
CA ALA A 183 -16.27 -6.35 6.48
C ALA A 183 -16.77 -6.59 7.92
#